data_ffb03586f2921e3ee2160554940adc00
#
_entry.id   ffb03586f2921e3ee2160554940adc00
#
_cell.length_a   1.000
_cell.length_b   1.000
_cell.length_c   1.000
_cell.angle_alpha   90.00
_cell.angle_beta   90.00
_cell.angle_gamma   90.00
#
_symmetry.space_group_name_H-M   'P 1'
#
loop_
_entity.id
_entity.type
_entity.pdbx_description
1 polymer ?
#
loop_
_entity_poly.entity_id
_entity_poly.type
_entity_poly.pdbx_seq_one_letter_code
_entity_poly.pdbx_strand_id
1 'polypeptide(L)'
;MSKSSDLIQGTLDLLILNTISLQPEHGWAIAKRIQQVSNEVLQVSQGALYPALHRLEQQGWIKADWRVTESGRDAKYYALTRAGRTQLQKELAQWDRLSSAVGLVIRMGAAQ
;
A
#
# COMPACT_ATOMS: atom_id res chain seq x y z
N MET A 1 13.15 3.30 -17.62
CA MET A 1 13.60 3.54 -16.41
C MET A 1 12.67 3.29 -15.33
N SER A 2 13.04 2.65 -14.43
CA SER A 2 12.18 2.18 -13.37
C SER A 2 12.09 3.13 -12.19
N LYS A 3 12.29 4.40 -12.41
CA LYS A 3 12.27 5.35 -11.30
C LYS A 3 10.93 5.44 -10.62
N SER A 4 9.84 5.38 -11.39
CA SER A 4 8.52 5.40 -10.76
C SER A 4 8.30 4.15 -9.92
N SER A 5 8.87 3.03 -10.34
CA SER A 5 8.79 1.80 -9.59
C SER A 5 9.45 1.94 -8.22
N ASP A 6 10.62 2.57 -8.17
CA ASP A 6 11.32 2.78 -6.92
C ASP A 6 10.54 3.71 -5.99
N LEU A 7 9.95 4.75 -6.56
CA LEU A 7 9.14 5.67 -5.77
C LEU A 7 7.94 4.96 -5.16
N ILE A 8 7.26 4.15 -5.96
CA ILE A 8 6.11 3.41 -5.47
C ILE A 8 6.53 2.43 -4.39
N GLN A 9 7.68 1.79 -4.58
CA GLN A 9 8.15 0.80 -3.62
C GLN A 9 8.39 1.42 -2.25
N GLY A 10 8.85 2.66 -2.19
CA GLY A 10 9.07 3.35 -0.94
C GLY A 10 7.79 3.63 -0.17
N THR A 11 6.64 3.63 -0.86
CA THR A 11 5.36 3.89 -0.24
C THR A 11 4.39 2.73 -0.33
N LEU A 12 4.80 1.65 -0.99
CA LEU A 12 3.90 0.53 -1.28
C LEU A 12 3.35 -0.10 -0.01
N ASP A 13 4.19 -0.27 1.01
CA ASP A 13 3.73 -0.85 2.28
C ASP A 13 2.60 -0.02 2.87
N LEU A 14 2.76 1.30 2.88
CA LEU A 14 1.73 2.20 3.37
C LEU A 14 0.44 2.05 2.56
N LEU A 15 0.55 1.98 1.24
CA LEU A 15 -0.62 1.87 0.39
C LEU A 15 -1.37 0.56 0.62
N ILE A 16 -0.64 -0.53 0.80
CA ILE A 16 -1.27 -1.83 1.08
C ILE A 16 -1.97 -1.79 2.43
N LEU A 17 -1.26 -1.36 3.47
CA LEU A 17 -1.83 -1.33 4.82
C LEU A 17 -3.09 -0.46 4.85
N ASN A 18 -3.03 0.69 4.21
CA ASN A 18 -4.19 1.59 4.19
C ASN A 18 -5.36 0.98 3.43
N THR A 19 -5.09 0.33 2.32
CA THR A 19 -6.15 -0.27 1.51
C THR A 19 -6.91 -1.34 2.27
N ILE A 20 -6.19 -2.23 2.96
CA ILE A 20 -6.85 -3.31 3.68
C ILE A 20 -7.35 -2.91 5.06
N SER A 21 -7.04 -1.68 5.50
CA SER A 21 -7.55 -1.18 6.78
C SER A 21 -9.07 -1.00 6.74
N LEU A 22 -9.62 -0.80 5.56
CA LEU A 22 -11.06 -0.62 5.40
C LEU A 22 -11.80 -1.95 5.44
N GLN A 23 -11.22 -2.96 4.81
CA GLN A 23 -11.77 -4.31 4.82
C GLN A 23 -10.73 -5.26 4.25
N PRO A 24 -10.79 -6.54 4.60
CA PRO A 24 -9.87 -7.52 4.02
C PRO A 24 -10.03 -7.61 2.51
N GLU A 25 -8.90 -7.82 1.82
CA GLU A 25 -8.91 -7.91 0.36
C GLU A 25 -7.90 -8.96 -0.11
N HIS A 26 -8.16 -9.56 -1.26
CA HIS A 26 -7.17 -10.42 -1.87
C HIS A 26 -6.16 -9.58 -2.66
N GLY A 27 -4.99 -10.17 -2.94
CA GLY A 27 -3.86 -9.41 -3.47
C GLY A 27 -4.16 -8.63 -4.73
N TRP A 28 -4.82 -9.29 -5.70
CA TRP A 28 -5.11 -8.62 -6.96
C TRP A 28 -6.03 -7.41 -6.76
N ALA A 29 -7.01 -7.56 -5.87
CA ALA A 29 -7.94 -6.46 -5.60
C ALA A 29 -7.24 -5.29 -4.91
N ILE A 30 -6.24 -5.56 -4.08
CA ILE A 30 -5.45 -4.51 -3.44
C ILE A 30 -4.77 -3.66 -4.52
N ALA A 31 -4.09 -4.31 -5.45
CA ALA A 31 -3.39 -3.60 -6.51
C ALA A 31 -4.35 -2.80 -7.38
N LYS A 32 -5.47 -3.41 -7.73
CA LYS A 32 -6.46 -2.76 -8.57
C LYS A 32 -7.07 -1.55 -7.89
N ARG A 33 -7.32 -1.67 -6.58
CA ARG A 33 -7.90 -0.58 -5.83
C ARG A 33 -6.96 0.63 -5.77
N ILE A 34 -5.69 0.36 -5.52
CA ILE A 34 -4.68 1.43 -5.48
C ILE A 34 -4.67 2.15 -6.83
N GLN A 35 -4.69 1.39 -7.91
CA GLN A 35 -4.68 1.95 -9.25
C GLN A 35 -5.93 2.80 -9.50
N GLN A 36 -7.09 2.27 -9.18
CA GLN A 36 -8.35 2.97 -9.43
C GLN A 36 -8.47 4.26 -8.61
N VAL A 37 -8.15 4.18 -7.32
CA VAL A 37 -8.29 5.33 -6.43
C VAL A 37 -7.33 6.44 -6.79
N SER A 38 -6.17 6.10 -7.34
CA SER A 38 -5.17 7.09 -7.75
C SER A 38 -5.38 7.58 -9.18
N ASN A 39 -6.53 7.33 -9.77
CA ASN A 39 -6.84 7.73 -11.14
C ASN A 39 -5.79 7.19 -12.12
N GLU A 40 -5.40 5.95 -11.94
CA GLU A 40 -4.45 5.22 -12.78
C GLU A 40 -3.02 5.72 -12.69
N VAL A 41 -2.74 6.66 -11.81
CA VAL A 41 -1.38 7.19 -11.68
C VAL A 41 -0.45 6.16 -11.04
N LEU A 42 -0.92 5.50 -9.98
CA LEU A 42 -0.10 4.50 -9.28
C LEU A 42 -0.43 3.12 -9.84
N GLN A 43 0.60 2.45 -10.34
CA GLN A 43 0.45 1.12 -10.91
C GLN A 43 1.31 0.17 -10.12
N VAL A 44 0.71 -0.90 -9.63
CA VAL A 44 1.39 -1.87 -8.79
C VAL A 44 1.47 -3.18 -9.54
N SER A 45 2.68 -3.58 -9.90
CA SER A 45 2.89 -4.84 -10.60
C SER A 45 2.80 -5.99 -9.61
N GLN A 46 2.51 -7.18 -10.13
CA GLN A 46 2.52 -8.38 -9.30
C GLN A 46 3.92 -8.65 -8.75
N GLY A 47 4.95 -8.31 -9.52
CA GLY A 47 6.32 -8.47 -9.07
C GLY A 47 6.67 -7.63 -7.86
N ALA A 48 6.01 -6.50 -7.66
CA ALA A 48 6.22 -5.66 -6.49
C ALA A 48 5.23 -6.02 -5.38
N LEU A 49 4.00 -6.34 -5.74
CA LEU A 49 2.93 -6.57 -4.77
C LEU A 49 3.17 -7.78 -3.88
N TYR A 50 3.43 -8.95 -4.48
CA TYR A 50 3.49 -10.16 -3.70
C TYR A 50 4.69 -10.24 -2.76
N PRO A 51 5.88 -9.78 -3.15
CA PRO A 51 6.97 -9.67 -2.18
C PRO A 51 6.64 -8.73 -1.04
N ALA A 52 5.93 -7.62 -1.32
CA ALA A 52 5.53 -6.68 -0.27
C ALA A 52 4.54 -7.33 0.70
N LEU A 53 3.55 -8.05 0.18
CA LEU A 53 2.60 -8.75 1.03
C LEU A 53 3.31 -9.78 1.91
N HIS A 54 4.27 -10.49 1.35
CA HIS A 54 5.03 -11.48 2.09
C HIS A 54 5.81 -10.82 3.24
N ARG A 55 6.46 -9.69 2.95
CA ARG A 55 7.21 -8.95 3.97
C ARG A 55 6.30 -8.48 5.09
N LEU A 56 5.15 -7.93 4.75
CA LEU A 56 4.22 -7.41 5.74
C LEU A 56 3.66 -8.54 6.59
N GLU A 57 3.42 -9.69 5.99
CA GLU A 57 2.94 -10.85 6.72
C GLU A 57 4.01 -11.35 7.69
N GLN A 58 5.26 -11.38 7.25
CA GLN A 58 6.37 -11.80 8.12
C GLN A 58 6.58 -10.84 9.28
N GLN A 59 6.27 -9.58 9.09
CA GLN A 59 6.35 -8.60 10.18
C GLN A 59 5.20 -8.75 11.18
N GLY A 60 4.20 -9.54 10.82
CA GLY A 60 3.04 -9.68 11.68
C GLY A 60 2.05 -8.53 11.57
N TRP A 61 2.18 -7.70 10.56
CA TRP A 61 1.29 -6.54 10.38
C TRP A 61 0.02 -6.88 9.61
N ILE A 62 0.08 -7.93 8.80
CA ILE A 62 -1.10 -8.44 8.11
C ILE A 62 -1.15 -9.94 8.30
N LYS A 63 -2.34 -10.50 8.17
CA LYS A 63 -2.54 -11.94 8.21
C LYS A 63 -3.35 -12.36 7.01
N ALA A 64 -3.13 -13.58 6.55
CA ALA A 64 -3.78 -14.09 5.36
C ALA A 64 -4.76 -15.18 5.73
N ASP A 65 -5.84 -15.25 4.95
CA ASP A 65 -6.88 -16.23 5.15
C ASP A 65 -7.42 -16.64 3.79
N TRP A 66 -7.60 -17.95 3.58
CA TRP A 66 -8.11 -18.44 2.31
C TRP A 66 -9.62 -18.36 2.31
N ARG A 67 -10.18 -17.81 1.25
CA ARG A 67 -11.63 -17.71 1.08
C ARG A 67 -11.99 -18.02 -0.36
N VAL A 68 -13.25 -18.38 -0.57
CA VAL A 68 -13.78 -18.60 -1.91
C VAL A 68 -14.32 -17.26 -2.42
N THR A 69 -13.85 -16.85 -3.60
CA THR A 69 -14.31 -15.62 -4.23
C THR A 69 -15.68 -15.84 -4.88
N GLU A 70 -16.28 -14.75 -5.36
CA GLU A 70 -17.57 -14.81 -6.05
C GLU A 70 -17.50 -15.71 -7.28
N SER A 71 -16.33 -15.80 -7.92
CA SER A 71 -16.16 -16.64 -9.10
C SER A 71 -15.96 -18.10 -8.74
N GLY A 72 -15.97 -18.45 -7.46
CA GLY A 72 -15.79 -19.83 -7.03
C GLY A 72 -14.35 -20.25 -6.87
N ARG A 73 -13.41 -19.34 -6.97
CA ARG A 73 -11.99 -19.66 -6.84
C ARG A 73 -11.51 -19.34 -5.45
N ASP A 74 -10.54 -20.13 -4.98
CA ASP A 74 -9.89 -19.83 -3.70
C ASP A 74 -8.97 -18.64 -3.89
N ALA A 75 -8.99 -17.75 -2.92
CA ALA A 75 -8.10 -16.59 -2.93
C ALA A 75 -7.66 -16.30 -1.50
N LYS A 76 -6.45 -15.80 -1.41
CA LYS A 76 -5.85 -15.44 -0.13
C LYS A 76 -6.25 -13.99 0.18
N TYR A 77 -7.00 -13.81 1.26
CA TYR A 77 -7.42 -12.49 1.70
C TYR A 77 -6.51 -12.02 2.82
N TYR A 78 -6.17 -10.75 2.77
CA TYR A 78 -5.26 -10.14 3.74
C TYR A 78 -6.03 -9.14 4.59
N ALA A 79 -5.74 -9.14 5.89
CA ALA A 79 -6.37 -8.23 6.83
C ALA A 79 -5.31 -7.68 7.76
N LEU A 80 -5.55 -6.48 8.29
CA LEU A 80 -4.64 -5.91 9.27
C LEU A 80 -4.73 -6.66 10.59
N THR A 81 -3.59 -6.85 11.22
CA THR A 81 -3.53 -7.27 12.62
C THR A 81 -3.55 -6.01 13.49
N ARG A 82 -3.62 -6.21 14.81
CA ARG A 82 -3.50 -5.09 15.74
C ARG A 82 -2.17 -4.36 15.53
N ALA A 83 -1.08 -5.13 15.41
CA ALA A 83 0.23 -4.54 15.16
C ALA A 83 0.25 -3.77 13.84
N GLY A 84 -0.47 -4.28 12.83
CA GLY A 84 -0.55 -3.61 11.55
C GLY A 84 -1.27 -2.28 11.63
N ARG A 85 -2.29 -2.19 12.47
CA ARG A 85 -2.99 -0.90 12.66
C ARG A 85 -2.08 0.13 13.30
N THR A 86 -1.29 -0.29 14.29
CA THR A 86 -0.31 0.60 14.90
C THR A 86 0.73 1.04 13.88
N GLN A 87 1.21 0.09 13.08
CA GLN A 87 2.21 0.42 12.06
C GLN A 87 1.65 1.37 11.01
N LEU A 88 0.39 1.18 10.63
CA LEU A 88 -0.26 2.07 9.67
C LEU A 88 -0.27 3.51 10.19
N GLN A 89 -0.59 3.70 11.46
CA GLN A 89 -0.61 5.05 12.04
C GLN A 89 0.77 5.70 11.97
N LYS A 90 1.82 4.93 12.24
CA LYS A 90 3.18 5.45 12.15
C LYS A 90 3.53 5.85 10.74
N GLU A 91 3.15 5.03 9.76
CA GLU A 91 3.48 5.32 8.38
C GLU A 91 2.69 6.49 7.83
N LEU A 92 1.45 6.64 8.26
CA LEU A 92 0.66 7.79 7.85
C LEU A 92 1.28 9.08 8.39
N ALA A 93 1.74 9.07 9.64
CA ALA A 93 2.37 10.24 10.24
C ALA A 93 3.69 10.57 9.53
N GLN A 94 4.47 9.56 9.20
CA GLN A 94 5.73 9.77 8.48
C GLN A 94 5.49 10.33 7.09
N TRP A 95 4.48 9.82 6.40
CA TRP A 95 4.14 10.29 5.07
C TRP A 95 3.69 11.75 5.13
N ASP A 96 2.88 12.09 6.12
CA ASP A 96 2.40 13.46 6.29
C ASP A 96 3.57 14.42 6.48
N ARG A 97 4.52 14.05 7.33
CA ARG A 97 5.71 14.87 7.58
C ARG A 97 6.55 15.01 6.32
N LEU A 98 6.79 13.90 5.64
CA LEU A 98 7.64 13.91 4.45
C LEU A 98 7.00 14.71 3.32
N SER A 99 5.73 14.45 3.04
CA SER A 99 5.07 15.14 1.94
C SER A 99 4.93 16.62 2.20
N SER A 100 4.68 17.00 3.45
CA SER A 100 4.61 18.42 3.82
C SER A 100 5.96 19.09 3.65
N ALA A 101 7.02 18.42 4.08
CA ALA A 101 8.37 18.97 3.96
C ALA A 101 8.78 19.13 2.49
N VAL A 102 8.47 18.13 1.69
CA VAL A 102 8.75 18.23 0.25
C VAL A 102 7.97 19.37 -0.36
N GLY A 103 6.72 19.54 0.03
CA GLY A 103 5.90 20.65 -0.45
C GLY A 103 6.48 22.01 -0.12
N LEU A 104 7.04 22.14 1.08
CA LEU A 104 7.67 23.40 1.47
C LEU A 104 8.86 23.72 0.56
N VAL A 105 9.67 22.74 0.26
CA VAL A 105 10.82 22.95 -0.62
C VAL A 105 10.37 23.32 -2.02
N ILE A 106 9.35 22.66 -2.53
CA ILE A 106 8.83 22.94 -3.86
C ILE A 106 8.27 24.36 -3.92
N ARG A 107 7.50 24.76 -2.91
CA ARG A 107 6.91 26.11 -2.89
C ARG A 107 7.95 27.19 -2.74
N MET A 108 9.08 26.88 -2.08
CA MET A 108 10.16 27.84 -2.00
C MET A 108 10.63 28.24 -3.39
N GLY A 109 10.80 27.26 -4.28
CA GLY A 109 11.16 27.54 -5.66
C GLY A 109 10.08 28.33 -6.40
N ALA A 110 8.83 28.01 -6.14
CA ALA A 110 7.72 28.70 -6.79
C ALA A 110 7.59 30.16 -6.32
N ALA A 111 8.07 30.46 -5.15
CA ALA A 111 7.98 31.83 -4.61
C ALA A 111 9.01 32.76 -5.25
N GLN A 112 9.94 32.23 -5.97
CA GLN A 112 10.93 33.04 -6.68
C GLN A 112 10.30 33.64 -7.95
#